data_f15d51522f1ead8a38ed2dc5b08fc6be
#
_entry.id   f15d51522f1ead8a38ed2dc5b08fc6be
#
_cell.length_a   1.000
_cell.length_b   1.000
_cell.length_c   1.000
_cell.angle_alpha   90.00
_cell.angle_beta   90.00
_cell.angle_gamma   90.00
#
_symmetry.space_group_name_H-M   'P 1'
#
loop_
_entity.id
_entity.type
_entity.pdbx_description
1 polymer ?
#
loop_
_entity_poly.entity_id
_entity_poly.type
_entity_poly.pdbx_seq_one_letter_code
_entity_poly.pdbx_strand_id
1 'polypeptide(L)'
;LTNEGEEAIKLGSEKLLSTAIKIYREWDAKRKKEGNSKDEDDDLPEIQTDKGQAQQAIIDQLEENAITGIRNFILRKNPYEFQDLVAALLNSMGYHISDVAKRGPDGGIDIIAYNDPLGTTQPRIIVQVKHRPSSSISSDEIQKLAGTLKRTSDVGIFVTSGDFSKPAEKEARNSREHI
;
A
#
# COMPACT_ATOMS: atom_id res chain seq x y z
N LEU A 1 24.38 9.22 -6.88
CA LEU A 1 24.87 7.93 -6.36
C LEU A 1 26.34 7.80 -6.76
N THR A 2 27.20 7.33 -5.86
CA THR A 2 28.58 6.98 -6.20
C THR A 2 28.58 5.64 -6.94
N ASN A 3 29.62 5.36 -7.74
CA ASN A 3 29.78 4.08 -8.45
C ASN A 3 29.65 2.87 -7.49
N GLU A 4 30.17 3.01 -6.27
CA GLU A 4 30.03 2.00 -5.20
C GLU A 4 28.58 1.79 -4.75
N GLY A 5 27.76 2.84 -4.73
CA GLY A 5 26.34 2.76 -4.42
C GLY A 5 25.51 2.06 -5.49
N GLU A 6 25.89 2.22 -6.76
CA GLU A 6 25.23 1.52 -7.87
C GLU A 6 25.59 0.02 -7.91
N GLU A 7 26.83 -0.33 -7.58
CA GLU A 7 27.23 -1.73 -7.44
C GLU A 7 26.56 -2.41 -6.24
N ALA A 8 26.43 -1.70 -5.13
CA ALA A 8 25.75 -2.19 -3.94
C ALA A 8 24.28 -2.55 -4.22
N ILE A 9 23.54 -1.73 -4.98
CA ILE A 9 22.16 -1.99 -5.36
C ILE A 9 22.02 -3.27 -6.20
N LYS A 10 23.00 -3.60 -7.04
CA LYS A 10 23.01 -4.81 -7.87
C LYS A 10 23.17 -6.11 -7.07
N LEU A 11 23.65 -6.05 -5.83
CA LEU A 11 23.87 -7.22 -4.97
C LEU A 11 22.57 -7.84 -4.39
N GLY A 12 21.44 -7.14 -4.47
CA GLY A 12 20.18 -7.54 -3.84
C GLY A 12 20.15 -7.22 -2.34
N SER A 13 18.95 -7.06 -1.80
CA SER A 13 18.71 -6.54 -0.43
C SER A 13 19.40 -7.34 0.68
N GLU A 14 19.42 -8.65 0.58
CA GLU A 14 19.98 -9.54 1.60
C GLU A 14 21.52 -9.47 1.67
N LYS A 15 22.19 -9.47 0.50
CA LYS A 15 23.64 -9.33 0.42
C LYS A 15 24.09 -7.91 0.77
N LEU A 16 23.32 -6.92 0.40
CA LEU A 16 23.59 -5.51 0.73
C LEU A 16 23.55 -5.29 2.24
N LEU A 17 22.53 -5.84 2.93
CA LEU A 17 22.39 -5.74 4.38
C LEU A 17 23.53 -6.45 5.11
N SER A 18 23.87 -7.67 4.69
CA SER A 18 24.95 -8.44 5.31
C SER A 18 26.32 -7.76 5.14
N THR A 19 26.57 -7.17 3.96
CA THR A 19 27.81 -6.41 3.67
C THR A 19 27.87 -5.12 4.50
N ALA A 20 26.77 -4.38 4.60
CA ALA A 20 26.68 -3.17 5.41
C ALA A 20 26.95 -3.46 6.90
N ILE A 21 26.36 -4.53 7.44
CA ILE A 21 26.61 -4.98 8.82
C ILE A 21 28.07 -5.35 9.04
N LYS A 22 28.69 -6.02 8.09
CA LYS A 22 30.11 -6.39 8.17
C LYS A 22 31.02 -5.16 8.20
N ILE A 23 30.81 -4.22 7.29
CA ILE A 23 31.57 -2.96 7.21
C ILE A 23 31.39 -2.14 8.49
N TYR A 24 30.16 -2.05 9.00
CA TYR A 24 29.87 -1.34 10.26
C TYR A 24 30.64 -1.98 11.44
N ARG A 25 30.65 -3.31 11.55
CA ARG A 25 31.39 -4.02 12.62
C ARG A 25 32.90 -3.79 12.54
N GLU A 26 33.46 -3.80 11.33
CA GLU A 26 34.88 -3.52 11.11
C GLU A 26 35.24 -2.08 11.47
N TRP A 27 34.39 -1.12 11.12
CA TRP A 27 34.55 0.29 11.48
C TRP A 27 34.45 0.50 12.99
N ASP A 28 33.46 -0.07 13.66
CA ASP A 28 33.26 0.04 15.12
C ASP A 28 34.43 -0.61 15.89
N ALA A 29 34.92 -1.74 15.43
CA ALA A 29 36.10 -2.38 16.00
C ALA A 29 37.36 -1.54 15.84
N LYS A 30 37.56 -0.82 14.73
CA LYS A 30 38.62 0.16 14.55
C LYS A 30 38.48 1.35 15.47
N ARG A 31 37.30 1.92 15.57
CA ARG A 31 36.97 3.06 16.46
C ARG A 31 37.30 2.74 17.93
N LYS A 32 36.93 1.56 18.40
CA LYS A 32 37.24 1.08 19.77
C LYS A 32 38.75 0.87 20.00
N LYS A 33 39.52 0.49 18.98
CA LYS A 33 40.97 0.34 19.08
C LYS A 33 41.74 1.67 19.09
N GLU A 34 41.18 2.72 18.49
CA GLU A 34 41.81 4.04 18.38
C GLU A 34 41.58 4.93 19.60
N GLY A 35 40.96 4.40 20.69
CA GLY A 35 40.93 5.04 22.01
C GLY A 35 40.06 6.30 22.12
N ASN A 36 39.15 6.54 21.22
CA ASN A 36 38.27 7.70 21.21
C ASN A 36 36.88 7.37 21.78
N SER A 37 36.81 6.66 22.90
CA SER A 37 35.58 6.40 23.63
C SER A 37 35.61 7.14 24.96
N LYS A 38 35.10 8.37 24.95
CA LYS A 38 34.38 8.95 26.09
C LYS A 38 32.91 8.75 25.73
N ASP A 39 32.35 7.65 26.14
CA ASP A 39 30.89 7.53 26.28
C ASP A 39 30.61 6.38 27.24
N GLU A 40 29.75 6.67 28.14
CA GLU A 40 29.28 5.98 29.31
C GLU A 40 28.99 4.50 29.06
N ASP A 41 29.45 3.69 30.02
CA ASP A 41 29.04 2.29 30.19
C ASP A 41 27.52 2.17 30.18
N ASP A 42 26.98 1.80 29.03
CA ASP A 42 25.66 1.21 28.97
C ASP A 42 25.86 -0.31 29.02
N ASP A 43 25.80 -0.81 30.24
CA ASP A 43 25.79 -2.25 30.59
C ASP A 43 24.56 -2.88 29.93
N LEU A 44 24.69 -3.23 28.66
CA LEU A 44 23.68 -4.04 27.97
C LEU A 44 23.86 -5.48 28.46
N PRO A 45 22.87 -6.06 29.10
CA PRO A 45 22.93 -7.45 29.56
C PRO A 45 23.17 -8.38 28.35
N GLU A 46 24.16 -9.26 28.46
CA GLU A 46 24.39 -10.37 27.53
C GLU A 46 23.18 -11.29 27.48
N ILE A 47 22.27 -11.03 26.55
CA ILE A 47 21.13 -11.92 26.27
C ILE A 47 21.54 -12.81 25.11
N GLN A 48 22.06 -14.00 25.43
CA GLN A 48 22.55 -14.98 24.45
C GLN A 48 21.45 -15.77 23.71
N THR A 49 20.16 -15.55 23.99
CA THR A 49 19.05 -16.28 23.35
C THR A 49 18.03 -15.40 22.63
N ASP A 50 18.20 -14.06 22.59
CA ASP A 50 17.12 -13.16 22.16
C ASP A 50 17.44 -12.26 20.95
N LYS A 51 18.58 -12.46 20.28
CA LYS A 51 18.96 -11.62 19.13
C LYS A 51 17.96 -11.73 17.98
N GLY A 52 17.37 -12.89 17.79
CA GLY A 52 16.35 -13.10 16.76
C GLY A 52 15.03 -12.38 17.10
N GLN A 53 14.59 -12.49 18.34
CA GLN A 53 13.35 -11.84 18.79
C GLN A 53 13.47 -10.32 18.83
N ALA A 54 14.59 -9.79 19.30
CA ALA A 54 14.85 -8.34 19.27
C ALA A 54 14.94 -7.78 17.84
N GLN A 55 15.56 -8.50 16.91
CA GLN A 55 15.61 -8.10 15.50
C GLN A 55 14.21 -8.15 14.86
N GLN A 56 13.43 -9.19 15.15
CA GLN A 56 12.07 -9.30 14.66
C GLN A 56 11.19 -8.15 15.19
N ALA A 57 11.27 -7.83 16.46
CA ALA A 57 10.54 -6.71 17.07
C ALA A 57 10.88 -5.35 16.42
N ILE A 58 12.14 -5.13 16.04
CA ILE A 58 12.54 -3.92 15.30
C ILE A 58 11.93 -3.90 13.90
N ILE A 59 11.92 -5.04 13.20
CA ILE A 59 11.30 -5.14 11.87
C ILE A 59 9.81 -4.87 11.96
N ASP A 60 9.13 -5.51 12.91
CA ASP A 60 7.69 -5.34 13.15
C ASP A 60 7.35 -3.86 13.45
N GLN A 61 8.17 -3.20 14.27
CA GLN A 61 8.01 -1.77 14.56
C GLN A 61 8.21 -0.87 13.33
N LEU A 62 9.20 -1.20 12.48
CA LEU A 62 9.44 -0.46 11.24
C LEU A 62 8.29 -0.65 10.25
N GLU A 63 7.75 -1.86 10.14
CA GLU A 63 6.58 -2.15 9.31
C GLU A 63 5.34 -1.39 9.80
N GLU A 64 5.08 -1.39 11.11
CA GLU A 64 3.95 -0.64 11.70
C GLU A 64 4.09 0.86 11.45
N ASN A 65 5.29 1.42 11.63
CA ASN A 65 5.56 2.81 11.34
C ASN A 65 5.37 3.15 9.85
N ALA A 66 5.81 2.27 8.95
CA ALA A 66 5.63 2.44 7.51
C ALA A 66 4.15 2.40 7.12
N ILE A 67 3.38 1.43 7.62
CA ILE A 67 1.93 1.32 7.39
C ILE A 67 1.21 2.56 7.90
N THR A 68 1.56 3.02 9.11
CA THR A 68 0.99 4.24 9.70
C THR A 68 1.31 5.48 8.86
N GLY A 69 2.55 5.59 8.37
CA GLY A 69 2.98 6.66 7.48
C GLY A 69 2.19 6.67 6.16
N ILE A 70 2.03 5.52 5.52
CA ILE A 70 1.25 5.36 4.29
C ILE A 70 -0.22 5.72 4.53
N ARG A 71 -0.82 5.20 5.61
CA ARG A 71 -2.20 5.51 5.98
C ARG A 71 -2.40 7.02 6.14
N ASN A 72 -1.54 7.69 6.91
CA ASN A 72 -1.61 9.13 7.13
C ASN A 72 -1.43 9.92 5.83
N PHE A 73 -0.58 9.47 4.93
CA PHE A 73 -0.41 10.08 3.61
C PHE A 73 -1.69 9.97 2.77
N ILE A 74 -2.33 8.81 2.75
CA ILE A 74 -3.60 8.58 2.05
C ILE A 74 -4.71 9.46 2.61
N LEU A 75 -4.84 9.54 3.94
CA LEU A 75 -5.88 10.31 4.62
C LEU A 75 -5.81 11.82 4.36
N ARG A 76 -4.62 12.35 4.04
CA ARG A 76 -4.40 13.78 3.72
C ARG A 76 -4.72 14.16 2.29
N LYS A 77 -4.95 13.18 1.41
CA LYS A 77 -5.27 13.44 0.01
C LYS A 77 -6.67 14.08 -0.11
N ASN A 78 -6.84 14.89 -1.15
CA ASN A 78 -8.19 15.29 -1.53
C ASN A 78 -8.89 14.14 -2.31
N PRO A 79 -10.23 14.18 -2.50
CA PRO A 79 -10.96 13.11 -3.17
C PRO A 79 -10.44 12.75 -4.57
N TYR A 80 -9.98 13.71 -5.33
CA TYR A 80 -9.45 13.48 -6.70
C TYR A 80 -8.07 12.84 -6.66
N GLU A 81 -7.18 13.30 -5.78
CA GLU A 81 -5.88 12.66 -5.57
C GLU A 81 -6.02 11.22 -5.06
N PHE A 82 -7.06 10.94 -4.27
CA PHE A 82 -7.36 9.58 -3.83
C PHE A 82 -7.87 8.72 -4.99
N GLN A 83 -8.70 9.29 -5.87
CA GLN A 83 -9.14 8.64 -7.11
C GLN A 83 -7.97 8.34 -8.03
N ASP A 84 -7.05 9.29 -8.24
CA ASP A 84 -5.83 9.09 -9.04
C ASP A 84 -4.93 8.01 -8.43
N LEU A 85 -4.81 7.96 -7.11
CA LEU A 85 -4.07 6.92 -6.40
C LEU A 85 -4.67 5.53 -6.67
N VAL A 86 -6.01 5.41 -6.62
CA VAL A 86 -6.71 4.15 -6.91
C VAL A 86 -6.50 3.73 -8.37
N ALA A 87 -6.57 4.68 -9.31
CA ALA A 87 -6.29 4.41 -10.72
C ALA A 87 -4.84 3.93 -10.93
N ALA A 88 -3.87 4.59 -10.29
CA ALA A 88 -2.47 4.18 -10.35
C ALA A 88 -2.24 2.79 -9.74
N LEU A 89 -2.92 2.47 -8.64
CA LEU A 89 -2.87 1.14 -8.02
C LEU A 89 -3.38 0.06 -8.97
N LEU A 90 -4.56 0.25 -9.56
CA LEU A 90 -5.13 -0.69 -10.53
C LEU A 90 -4.20 -0.87 -11.75
N ASN A 91 -3.62 0.22 -12.24
CA ASN A 91 -2.66 0.16 -13.34
C ASN A 91 -1.39 -0.65 -12.95
N SER A 92 -0.90 -0.49 -11.73
CA SER A 92 0.26 -1.26 -11.22
C SER A 92 -0.06 -2.76 -11.03
N MET A 93 -1.34 -3.10 -10.83
CA MET A 93 -1.84 -4.48 -10.78
C MET A 93 -2.00 -5.10 -12.18
N GLY A 94 -1.74 -4.34 -13.25
CA GLY A 94 -1.80 -4.81 -14.63
C GLY A 94 -3.12 -4.50 -15.35
N TYR A 95 -4.04 -3.79 -14.72
CA TYR A 95 -5.26 -3.34 -15.40
C TYR A 95 -4.98 -2.12 -16.27
N HIS A 96 -5.61 -2.07 -17.43
CA HIS A 96 -5.54 -0.91 -18.32
C HIS A 96 -6.65 0.08 -17.97
N ILE A 97 -6.27 1.28 -17.54
CA ILE A 97 -7.22 2.35 -17.21
C ILE A 97 -7.69 3.01 -18.50
N SER A 98 -8.96 2.81 -18.82
CA SER A 98 -9.59 3.40 -20.01
C SER A 98 -10.11 4.81 -19.77
N ASP A 99 -10.68 5.03 -18.58
CA ASP A 99 -11.26 6.32 -18.22
C ASP A 99 -11.14 6.57 -16.72
N VAL A 100 -10.86 7.82 -16.37
CA VAL A 100 -10.94 8.34 -15.00
C VAL A 100 -11.85 9.56 -15.03
N ALA A 101 -12.95 9.51 -14.27
CA ALA A 101 -13.95 10.55 -14.29
C ALA A 101 -13.35 11.91 -13.93
N LYS A 102 -13.66 12.91 -14.76
CA LYS A 102 -13.32 14.31 -14.49
C LYS A 102 -14.32 14.89 -13.47
N ARG A 103 -13.99 16.09 -12.98
CA ARG A 103 -14.89 16.81 -12.07
C ARG A 103 -16.25 17.04 -12.73
N GLY A 104 -17.32 16.49 -12.10
CA GLY A 104 -18.70 16.66 -12.57
C GLY A 104 -19.60 15.50 -12.17
N PRO A 105 -20.89 15.54 -12.48
CA PRO A 105 -21.78 14.42 -12.30
C PRO A 105 -21.47 13.33 -13.33
N ASP A 106 -20.94 12.21 -12.87
CA ASP A 106 -20.42 11.08 -13.64
C ASP A 106 -21.26 9.79 -13.51
N GLY A 107 -22.45 9.91 -12.91
CA GLY A 107 -23.32 8.76 -12.68
C GLY A 107 -22.81 7.76 -11.65
N GLY A 108 -21.75 8.12 -10.89
CA GLY A 108 -21.19 7.30 -9.84
C GLY A 108 -20.16 6.27 -10.32
N ILE A 109 -19.60 6.43 -11.52
CA ILE A 109 -18.48 5.65 -12.04
C ILE A 109 -17.25 6.54 -12.05
N ASP A 110 -16.27 6.22 -11.21
CA ASP A 110 -15.06 7.04 -11.09
C ASP A 110 -13.92 6.54 -11.97
N ILE A 111 -13.80 5.21 -12.16
CA ILE A 111 -12.75 4.61 -13.00
C ILE A 111 -13.35 3.46 -13.80
N ILE A 112 -12.94 3.35 -15.06
CA ILE A 112 -13.20 2.19 -15.92
C ILE A 112 -11.87 1.57 -16.30
N ALA A 113 -11.73 0.27 -16.04
CA ALA A 113 -10.52 -0.49 -16.35
C ALA A 113 -10.82 -1.80 -17.07
N TYR A 114 -9.83 -2.31 -17.78
CA TYR A 114 -9.88 -3.57 -18.54
C TYR A 114 -8.61 -4.39 -18.32
N ASN A 115 -8.67 -5.67 -18.65
CA ASN A 115 -7.50 -6.54 -18.62
C ASN A 115 -6.51 -6.27 -19.77
N ASP A 116 -6.96 -5.62 -20.85
CA ASP A 116 -6.13 -5.30 -22.01
C ASP A 116 -6.40 -3.88 -22.54
N PRO A 117 -5.44 -3.27 -23.26
CA PRO A 117 -5.55 -1.90 -23.75
C PRO A 117 -6.70 -1.65 -24.73
N LEU A 118 -7.21 -2.69 -25.40
CA LEU A 118 -8.28 -2.57 -26.37
C LEU A 118 -9.66 -2.84 -25.74
N GLY A 119 -9.70 -3.30 -24.47
CA GLY A 119 -10.94 -3.65 -23.78
C GLY A 119 -11.67 -4.85 -24.40
N THR A 120 -10.93 -5.75 -25.03
CA THR A 120 -11.49 -6.93 -25.71
C THR A 120 -11.63 -8.12 -24.77
N THR A 121 -10.87 -8.15 -23.67
CA THR A 121 -10.86 -9.23 -22.68
C THR A 121 -11.76 -8.86 -21.50
N GLN A 122 -12.66 -9.76 -21.13
CA GLN A 122 -13.50 -9.63 -19.94
C GLN A 122 -12.71 -10.00 -18.67
N PRO A 123 -13.13 -9.49 -17.48
CA PRO A 123 -14.24 -8.56 -17.25
C PRO A 123 -13.88 -7.10 -17.53
N ARG A 124 -14.92 -6.25 -17.71
CA ARG A 124 -14.78 -4.80 -17.54
C ARG A 124 -14.92 -4.48 -16.06
N ILE A 125 -14.00 -3.69 -15.54
CA ILE A 125 -13.96 -3.27 -14.13
C ILE A 125 -14.57 -1.88 -14.02
N ILE A 126 -15.60 -1.74 -13.20
CA ILE A 126 -16.26 -0.47 -12.89
C ILE A 126 -15.95 -0.13 -11.44
N VAL A 127 -15.28 1.00 -11.21
CA VAL A 127 -14.83 1.39 -9.88
C VAL A 127 -15.52 2.64 -9.41
N GLN A 128 -16.04 2.60 -8.18
CA GLN A 128 -16.50 3.77 -7.44
C GLN A 128 -15.54 4.05 -6.29
N VAL A 129 -15.12 5.31 -6.16
CA VAL A 129 -14.14 5.76 -5.17
C VAL A 129 -14.76 6.79 -4.25
N LYS A 130 -14.66 6.60 -2.94
CA LYS A 130 -15.15 7.54 -1.93
C LYS A 130 -14.09 7.84 -0.89
N HIS A 131 -13.52 9.03 -0.96
CA HIS A 131 -12.59 9.49 0.07
C HIS A 131 -13.38 10.09 1.25
N ARG A 132 -13.68 9.24 2.25
CA ARG A 132 -14.44 9.59 3.45
C ARG A 132 -13.84 8.96 4.69
N PRO A 133 -12.73 9.47 5.21
CA PRO A 133 -11.96 8.83 6.31
C PRO A 133 -12.77 8.63 7.60
N SER A 134 -13.81 9.46 7.84
CA SER A 134 -14.56 9.49 9.09
C SER A 134 -15.99 8.97 8.97
N SER A 135 -16.35 8.33 7.85
CA SER A 135 -17.71 7.82 7.65
C SER A 135 -17.71 6.45 6.98
N SER A 136 -18.74 5.66 7.30
CA SER A 136 -18.94 4.33 6.71
C SER A 136 -19.81 4.41 5.45
N ILE A 137 -19.51 3.53 4.51
CA ILE A 137 -20.32 3.32 3.29
C ILE A 137 -21.58 2.55 3.66
N SER A 138 -22.71 2.99 3.12
CA SER A 138 -24.03 2.37 3.34
C SER A 138 -24.34 1.29 2.31
N SER A 139 -25.35 0.44 2.61
CA SER A 139 -25.90 -0.54 1.65
C SER A 139 -26.44 0.11 0.37
N ASP A 140 -27.05 1.28 0.50
CA ASP A 140 -27.60 2.01 -0.66
C ASP A 140 -26.52 2.46 -1.65
N GLU A 141 -25.32 2.75 -1.15
CA GLU A 141 -24.18 3.10 -2.01
C GLU A 141 -23.67 1.88 -2.78
N ILE A 142 -23.67 0.71 -2.16
CA ILE A 142 -23.35 -0.56 -2.83
C ILE A 142 -24.41 -0.89 -3.90
N GLN A 143 -25.70 -0.73 -3.59
CA GLN A 143 -26.78 -0.93 -4.55
C GLN A 143 -26.68 0.04 -5.74
N LYS A 144 -26.27 1.28 -5.52
CA LYS A 144 -26.00 2.23 -6.61
C LYS A 144 -24.88 1.75 -7.51
N LEU A 145 -23.78 1.24 -6.95
CA LEU A 145 -22.72 0.64 -7.76
C LEU A 145 -23.26 -0.56 -8.54
N ALA A 146 -23.98 -1.49 -7.91
CA ALA A 146 -24.61 -2.62 -8.59
C ALA A 146 -25.46 -2.17 -9.78
N GLY A 147 -26.24 -1.10 -9.60
CA GLY A 147 -27.07 -0.49 -10.67
C GLY A 147 -26.27 0.10 -11.83
N THR A 148 -24.97 0.32 -11.71
CA THR A 148 -24.10 0.80 -12.81
C THR A 148 -23.54 -0.36 -13.67
N LEU A 149 -23.57 -1.59 -13.16
CA LEU A 149 -23.08 -2.78 -13.85
C LEU A 149 -24.12 -3.21 -14.89
N LYS A 150 -23.87 -2.88 -16.15
CA LYS A 150 -24.84 -3.08 -17.25
C LYS A 150 -24.64 -4.39 -17.99
N ARG A 151 -23.43 -4.95 -17.93
CA ARG A 151 -23.07 -6.20 -18.63
C ARG A 151 -22.92 -7.30 -17.60
N THR A 152 -23.30 -8.51 -17.96
CA THR A 152 -23.14 -9.70 -17.08
C THR A 152 -21.69 -10.01 -16.74
N SER A 153 -20.76 -9.48 -17.52
CA SER A 153 -19.31 -9.59 -17.31
C SER A 153 -18.70 -8.41 -16.59
N ASP A 154 -19.49 -7.40 -16.18
CA ASP A 154 -18.97 -6.28 -15.39
C ASP A 154 -18.65 -6.75 -13.97
N VAL A 155 -17.55 -6.24 -13.43
CA VAL A 155 -17.17 -6.41 -12.03
C VAL A 155 -17.11 -5.04 -11.39
N GLY A 156 -17.83 -4.88 -10.27
CA GLY A 156 -17.83 -3.65 -9.48
C GLY A 156 -16.73 -3.69 -8.41
N ILE A 157 -16.02 -2.59 -8.25
CA ILE A 157 -15.10 -2.39 -7.12
C ILE A 157 -15.49 -1.10 -6.42
N PHE A 158 -15.80 -1.19 -5.13
CA PHE A 158 -16.03 -0.02 -4.30
C PHE A 158 -14.79 0.24 -3.44
N VAL A 159 -14.17 1.41 -3.58
CA VAL A 159 -12.98 1.80 -2.81
C VAL A 159 -13.30 2.97 -1.89
N THR A 160 -12.96 2.84 -0.63
CA THR A 160 -13.13 3.92 0.35
C THR A 160 -11.89 4.08 1.22
N SER A 161 -11.65 5.28 1.71
CA SER A 161 -10.67 5.56 2.76
C SER A 161 -11.27 5.45 4.18
N GLY A 162 -12.57 5.23 4.28
CA GLY A 162 -13.29 4.94 5.51
C GLY A 162 -13.65 3.47 5.63
N ASP A 163 -14.68 3.18 6.41
CA ASP A 163 -15.13 1.82 6.66
C ASP A 163 -16.37 1.44 5.84
N PHE A 164 -16.68 0.16 5.78
CA PHE A 164 -17.97 -0.34 5.30
C PHE A 164 -18.87 -0.67 6.49
N SER A 165 -20.13 -0.26 6.40
CA SER A 165 -21.11 -0.71 7.38
C SER A 165 -21.42 -2.21 7.18
N LYS A 166 -21.77 -2.92 8.27
CA LYS A 166 -22.17 -4.33 8.18
C LYS A 166 -23.29 -4.60 7.15
N PRO A 167 -24.32 -3.73 7.03
CA PRO A 167 -25.29 -3.85 5.94
C PRO A 167 -24.68 -3.72 4.55
N ALA A 168 -23.70 -2.83 4.35
CA ALA A 168 -23.02 -2.66 3.06
C ALA A 168 -22.20 -3.90 2.67
N GLU A 169 -21.46 -4.48 3.62
CA GLU A 169 -20.73 -5.74 3.39
C GLU A 169 -21.69 -6.90 3.04
N LYS A 170 -22.82 -6.98 3.75
CA LYS A 170 -23.85 -7.99 3.47
C LYS A 170 -24.47 -7.79 2.09
N GLU A 171 -24.74 -6.55 1.70
CA GLU A 171 -25.27 -6.21 0.39
C GLU A 171 -24.31 -6.62 -0.72
N ALA A 172 -23.02 -6.27 -0.60
CA ALA A 172 -22.01 -6.66 -1.59
C ALA A 172 -21.90 -8.19 -1.74
N ARG A 173 -21.89 -8.93 -0.62
CA ARG A 173 -21.80 -10.40 -0.65
C ARG A 173 -23.04 -11.09 -1.24
N ASN A 174 -24.24 -10.47 -1.08
CA ASN A 174 -25.51 -11.02 -1.54
C ASN A 174 -25.93 -10.43 -2.88
N SER A 175 -25.19 -9.48 -3.41
CA SER A 175 -25.47 -8.89 -4.73
C SER A 175 -25.50 -9.97 -5.80
N ARG A 176 -26.40 -9.81 -6.76
CA ARG A 176 -26.43 -10.65 -7.96
C ARG A 176 -25.25 -10.35 -8.88
N GLU A 177 -24.83 -9.09 -8.88
CA GLU A 177 -23.67 -8.58 -9.59
C GLU A 177 -22.41 -8.88 -8.80
N HIS A 178 -21.29 -9.06 -9.49
CA HIS A 178 -19.99 -9.27 -8.84
C HIS A 178 -19.42 -7.93 -8.34
N ILE A 179 -19.46 -7.74 -7.02
CA ILE A 179 -18.94 -6.55 -6.34
C ILE A 179 -17.93 -6.99 -5.26
#